data_bce4320243400b688c598e9c3af8d672
#
_entry.id   bce4320243400b688c598e9c3af8d672
#
_cell.length_a   1.000
_cell.length_b   1.000
_cell.length_c   1.000
_cell.angle_alpha   90.00
_cell.angle_beta   90.00
_cell.angle_gamma   90.00
#
_symmetry.space_group_name_H-M   'P 1'
#
loop_
_entity.id
_entity.type
_entity.pdbx_description
1 polymer ?
#
loop_
_entity_poly.entity_id
_entity_poly.type
_entity_poly.pdbx_seq_one_letter_code
_entity_poly.pdbx_strand_id
1 'polypeptide(L)'
;MSRYNIRVAVSFGMMFLLLLMVGLGQSWSLCLSIVNLCLISAIMAMGVNIQWGYAGLFNVGIMGFTALGGLSAVLISKESIKEAVNAGGLKMLLAILIFSLAIALGLYIHRKFKSKGLVVVVLLAGYFITRYFYLDASQSIEAINPAFSGYLGGLELPVILSWIVGGFLAAGAAWLIGKISLGLRTDYLAIATLGISEIIIAIIKNEDWLSRGVKNVTGIPRPVPYEIDLQQADWFNELVSKFYAGSLDLLPVSEQAIALRDYLSDASIVFVKLCYSGLFLAVLLLIIILASLALNSPWGRMVRAIRDNEVAASAMG
;
A
#
# COMPACT_ATOMS: atom_id res chain seq x y z
N MET A 1 26.67 27.65 -10.53
CA MET A 1 25.43 26.92 -10.23
C MET A 1 24.40 27.25 -11.31
N SER A 2 23.75 26.26 -11.96
CA SER A 2 22.75 26.55 -12.99
C SER A 2 21.51 27.20 -12.32
N ARG A 3 20.77 28.04 -13.05
CA ARG A 3 19.50 28.64 -12.56
C ARG A 3 18.52 27.60 -12.03
N TYR A 4 18.56 26.39 -12.58
CA TYR A 4 17.79 25.25 -12.14
C TYR A 4 18.14 24.82 -10.71
N ASN A 5 19.44 24.65 -10.40
CA ASN A 5 19.89 24.23 -9.06
C ASN A 5 19.52 25.25 -7.97
N ILE A 6 19.54 26.56 -8.30
CA ILE A 6 19.13 27.61 -7.37
C ILE A 6 17.62 27.54 -7.07
N ARG A 7 16.79 27.34 -8.07
CA ARG A 7 15.33 27.19 -7.88
C ARG A 7 14.99 25.97 -7.00
N VAL A 8 15.63 24.83 -7.26
CA VAL A 8 15.47 23.63 -6.45
C VAL A 8 15.89 23.86 -5.01
N ALA A 9 17.07 24.45 -4.79
CA ALA A 9 17.57 24.76 -3.45
C ALA A 9 16.64 25.73 -2.70
N VAL A 10 16.14 26.76 -3.37
CA VAL A 10 15.18 27.73 -2.79
C VAL A 10 13.86 27.05 -2.41
N SER A 11 13.33 26.16 -3.27
CA SER A 11 12.07 25.45 -2.98
C SER A 11 12.21 24.53 -1.77
N PHE A 12 13.29 23.74 -1.69
CA PHE A 12 13.55 22.89 -0.52
C PHE A 12 13.84 23.71 0.73
N GLY A 13 14.58 24.82 0.62
CA GLY A 13 14.82 25.74 1.72
C GLY A 13 13.52 26.37 2.26
N MET A 14 12.63 26.79 1.38
CA MET A 14 11.32 27.31 1.77
C MET A 14 10.47 26.25 2.46
N MET A 15 10.43 25.03 1.93
CA MET A 15 9.73 23.90 2.55
C MET A 15 10.27 23.63 3.96
N PHE A 16 11.59 23.60 4.12
CA PHE A 16 12.24 23.39 5.42
C PHE A 16 11.88 24.49 6.43
N LEU A 17 11.90 25.77 6.00
CA LEU A 17 11.50 26.89 6.85
C LEU A 17 10.02 26.79 7.26
N LEU A 18 9.12 26.43 6.36
CA LEU A 18 7.70 26.21 6.68
C LEU A 18 7.52 25.08 7.70
N LEU A 19 8.24 23.98 7.54
CA LEU A 19 8.20 22.86 8.50
C LEU A 19 8.74 23.29 9.89
N LEU A 20 9.82 24.07 9.94
CA LEU A 20 10.31 24.63 11.19
C LEU A 20 9.29 25.56 11.84
N MET A 21 8.63 26.42 11.08
CA MET A 21 7.57 27.30 11.60
C MET A 21 6.41 26.50 12.22
N VAL A 22 6.00 25.39 11.59
CA VAL A 22 4.98 24.48 12.13
C VAL A 22 5.49 23.81 13.42
N GLY A 23 6.73 23.32 13.42
CA GLY A 23 7.31 22.64 14.59
C GLY A 23 7.43 23.54 15.81
N LEU A 24 7.88 24.80 15.61
CA LEU A 24 8.07 25.78 16.68
C LEU A 24 6.76 26.49 17.06
N GLY A 25 5.87 26.74 16.10
CA GLY A 25 4.65 27.51 16.32
C GLY A 25 3.44 26.68 16.76
N GLN A 26 3.40 25.39 16.44
CA GLN A 26 2.28 24.50 16.80
C GLN A 26 2.78 23.28 17.59
N SER A 27 3.32 22.28 16.91
CA SER A 27 3.89 21.10 17.56
C SER A 27 4.83 20.31 16.64
N TRP A 28 5.86 19.69 17.24
CA TRP A 28 6.75 18.77 16.54
C TRP A 28 6.03 17.51 16.05
N SER A 29 5.03 17.08 16.78
CA SER A 29 4.17 15.94 16.38
C SER A 29 3.43 16.21 15.06
N LEU A 30 2.90 17.43 14.88
CA LEU A 30 2.26 17.82 13.61
C LEU A 30 3.28 17.96 12.47
N CYS A 31 4.42 18.59 12.75
CA CYS A 31 5.52 18.72 11.79
C CYS A 31 5.93 17.34 11.22
N LEU A 32 6.20 16.37 12.09
CA LEU A 32 6.58 15.01 11.67
C LEU A 32 5.44 14.29 10.93
N SER A 33 4.18 14.54 11.27
CA SER A 33 3.05 14.00 10.49
C SER A 33 3.06 14.51 9.05
N ILE A 34 3.34 15.80 8.85
CA ILE A 34 3.46 16.41 7.51
C ILE A 34 4.67 15.82 6.77
N VAL A 35 5.82 15.67 7.44
CA VAL A 35 7.02 15.03 6.86
C VAL A 35 6.71 13.61 6.40
N ASN A 36 6.03 12.81 7.22
CA ASN A 36 5.64 11.45 6.88
C ASN A 36 4.72 11.40 5.64
N LEU A 37 3.72 12.29 5.57
CA LEU A 37 2.88 12.42 4.38
C LEU A 37 3.67 12.82 3.14
N CYS A 38 4.63 13.75 3.27
CA CYS A 38 5.51 14.15 2.16
C CYS A 38 6.36 12.97 1.67
N LEU A 39 6.92 12.16 2.57
CA LEU A 39 7.72 10.98 2.22
C LEU A 39 6.89 9.92 1.50
N ILE A 40 5.69 9.62 2.00
CA ILE A 40 4.74 8.69 1.33
C ILE A 40 4.38 9.22 -0.06
N SER A 41 4.06 10.51 -0.18
CA SER A 41 3.74 11.14 -1.46
C SER A 41 4.92 11.12 -2.43
N ALA A 42 6.16 11.27 -1.93
CA ALA A 42 7.37 11.18 -2.74
C ALA A 42 7.56 9.75 -3.30
N ILE A 43 7.31 8.71 -2.49
CA ILE A 43 7.33 7.31 -2.93
C ILE A 43 6.32 7.09 -4.07
N MET A 44 5.09 7.56 -3.90
CA MET A 44 4.05 7.46 -4.93
C MET A 44 4.44 8.23 -6.20
N ALA A 45 4.97 9.44 -6.06
CA ALA A 45 5.41 10.27 -7.17
C ALA A 45 6.57 9.64 -7.96
N MET A 46 7.48 8.90 -7.29
CA MET A 46 8.51 8.13 -7.98
C MET A 46 7.94 7.03 -8.86
N GLY A 47 6.93 6.29 -8.37
CA GLY A 47 6.22 5.28 -9.16
C GLY A 47 5.57 5.87 -10.41
N VAL A 48 4.89 7.01 -10.26
CA VAL A 48 4.28 7.76 -11.38
C VAL A 48 5.34 8.24 -12.37
N ASN A 49 6.45 8.77 -11.87
CA ASN A 49 7.53 9.30 -12.70
C ASN A 49 8.20 8.21 -13.55
N ILE A 50 8.35 6.99 -13.03
CA ILE A 50 8.86 5.86 -13.82
C ILE A 50 7.92 5.53 -14.97
N GLN A 51 6.60 5.54 -14.75
CA GLN A 51 5.61 5.23 -15.77
C GLN A 51 5.45 6.38 -16.76
N TRP A 52 5.17 7.57 -16.30
CA TRP A 52 4.91 8.72 -17.18
C TRP A 52 6.18 9.40 -17.67
N GLY A 53 7.10 9.73 -16.75
CA GLY A 53 8.32 10.45 -17.09
C GLY A 53 9.28 9.67 -17.98
N TYR A 54 9.50 8.40 -17.67
CA TYR A 54 10.47 7.56 -18.41
C TYR A 54 9.83 6.69 -19.48
N ALA A 55 8.69 6.07 -19.20
CA ALA A 55 8.04 5.17 -20.16
C ALA A 55 7.01 5.88 -21.08
N GLY A 56 6.61 7.12 -20.77
CA GLY A 56 5.60 7.86 -21.52
C GLY A 56 4.17 7.32 -21.36
N LEU A 57 3.95 6.40 -20.41
CA LEU A 57 2.67 5.78 -20.16
C LEU A 57 1.86 6.61 -19.15
N PHE A 58 0.83 7.30 -19.62
CA PHE A 58 -0.03 8.12 -18.78
C PHE A 58 -1.06 7.26 -18.05
N ASN A 59 -0.66 6.74 -16.88
CA ASN A 59 -1.51 5.92 -16.01
C ASN A 59 -2.13 6.78 -14.90
N VAL A 60 -3.44 6.91 -14.89
CA VAL A 60 -4.22 7.63 -13.87
C VAL A 60 -4.73 6.67 -12.76
N GLY A 61 -4.65 5.38 -12.98
CA GLY A 61 -5.15 4.34 -12.08
C GLY A 61 -4.32 4.04 -10.83
N ILE A 62 -3.57 5.01 -10.30
CA ILE A 62 -2.64 4.81 -9.17
C ILE A 62 -3.37 4.39 -7.89
N MET A 63 -4.59 4.89 -7.68
CA MET A 63 -5.38 4.60 -6.48
C MET A 63 -5.73 3.10 -6.36
N GLY A 64 -5.96 2.40 -7.48
CA GLY A 64 -6.17 0.95 -7.48
C GLY A 64 -4.96 0.17 -6.99
N PHE A 65 -3.75 0.55 -7.40
CA PHE A 65 -2.51 -0.08 -6.92
C PHE A 65 -2.27 0.21 -5.45
N THR A 66 -2.56 1.43 -4.99
CA THR A 66 -2.47 1.80 -3.56
C THR A 66 -3.47 0.99 -2.73
N ALA A 67 -4.68 0.78 -3.23
CA ALA A 67 -5.70 -0.04 -2.58
C ALA A 67 -5.26 -1.51 -2.44
N LEU A 68 -4.61 -2.08 -3.47
CA LEU A 68 -4.02 -3.43 -3.41
C LEU A 68 -2.90 -3.53 -2.38
N GLY A 69 -2.09 -2.48 -2.23
CA GLY A 69 -1.09 -2.38 -1.17
C GLY A 69 -1.72 -2.39 0.22
N GLY A 70 -2.78 -1.62 0.43
CA GLY A 70 -3.56 -1.62 1.68
C GLY A 70 -4.22 -2.96 1.97
N LEU A 71 -4.80 -3.60 0.95
CA LEU A 71 -5.38 -4.94 1.07
C LEU A 71 -4.33 -5.97 1.51
N SER A 72 -3.12 -5.93 0.96
CA SER A 72 -2.05 -6.85 1.34
C SER A 72 -1.66 -6.73 2.81
N ALA A 73 -1.69 -5.52 3.38
CA ALA A 73 -1.43 -5.31 4.80
C ALA A 73 -2.47 -6.01 5.68
N VAL A 74 -3.74 -5.99 5.27
CA VAL A 74 -4.81 -6.72 5.97
C VAL A 74 -4.62 -8.22 5.84
N LEU A 75 -4.44 -8.74 4.62
CA LEU A 75 -4.36 -10.18 4.35
C LEU A 75 -3.12 -10.86 4.95
N ILE A 76 -2.01 -10.13 5.08
CA ILE A 76 -0.75 -10.70 5.55
C ILE A 76 -0.56 -10.48 7.06
N SER A 77 -0.88 -9.29 7.57
CA SER A 77 -0.41 -8.89 8.89
C SER A 77 -1.49 -8.84 9.96
N LYS A 78 -2.77 -8.77 9.57
CA LYS A 78 -3.85 -8.77 10.54
C LYS A 78 -3.99 -10.15 11.21
N GLU A 79 -4.42 -10.18 12.47
CA GLU A 79 -4.80 -11.41 13.15
C GLU A 79 -5.96 -12.11 12.44
N SER A 80 -5.86 -13.42 12.34
CA SER A 80 -6.87 -14.29 11.76
C SER A 80 -8.10 -14.35 12.66
N ILE A 81 -9.29 -14.17 12.09
CA ILE A 81 -10.54 -14.30 12.84
C ILE A 81 -11.00 -15.75 12.79
N LYS A 82 -10.58 -16.54 13.80
CA LYS A 82 -10.81 -18.00 13.86
C LYS A 82 -12.28 -18.39 13.65
N GLU A 83 -13.20 -17.61 14.20
CA GLU A 83 -14.65 -17.85 14.04
C GLU A 83 -15.08 -17.72 12.58
N ALA A 84 -14.63 -16.70 11.88
CA ALA A 84 -14.94 -16.46 10.47
C ALA A 84 -14.28 -17.52 9.56
N VAL A 85 -13.03 -17.89 9.86
CA VAL A 85 -12.32 -18.96 9.14
C VAL A 85 -13.04 -20.30 9.30
N ASN A 86 -13.48 -20.64 10.51
CA ASN A 86 -14.21 -21.90 10.77
C ASN A 86 -15.60 -21.90 10.11
N ALA A 87 -16.29 -20.76 10.06
CA ALA A 87 -17.65 -20.68 9.50
C ALA A 87 -17.69 -20.81 7.97
N GLY A 88 -16.74 -20.16 7.27
CA GLY A 88 -16.80 -20.07 5.82
C GLY A 88 -15.47 -20.21 5.10
N GLY A 89 -14.34 -20.23 5.82
CA GLY A 89 -13.00 -20.21 5.20
C GLY A 89 -12.73 -21.38 4.25
N LEU A 90 -13.11 -22.61 4.64
CA LEU A 90 -12.95 -23.80 3.79
C LEU A 90 -13.80 -23.69 2.52
N LYS A 91 -15.05 -23.22 2.63
CA LYS A 91 -15.94 -23.05 1.49
C LYS A 91 -15.44 -21.97 0.54
N MET A 92 -14.88 -20.88 1.10
CA MET A 92 -14.24 -19.81 0.31
C MET A 92 -13.01 -20.31 -0.44
N LEU A 93 -12.17 -21.10 0.22
CA LEU A 93 -11.00 -21.72 -0.42
C LEU A 93 -11.43 -22.66 -1.55
N LEU A 94 -12.46 -23.48 -1.34
CA LEU A 94 -13.03 -24.33 -2.38
C LEU A 94 -13.57 -23.51 -3.56
N ALA A 95 -14.27 -22.41 -3.31
CA ALA A 95 -14.75 -21.52 -4.36
C ALA A 95 -13.61 -20.97 -5.21
N ILE A 96 -12.52 -20.49 -4.59
CA ILE A 96 -11.34 -19.98 -5.28
C ILE A 96 -10.65 -21.10 -6.09
N LEU A 97 -10.52 -22.29 -5.53
CA LEU A 97 -9.93 -23.45 -6.24
C LEU A 97 -10.76 -23.88 -7.45
N ILE A 98 -12.09 -23.96 -7.31
CA ILE A 98 -12.99 -24.31 -8.42
C ILE A 98 -12.91 -23.27 -9.53
N PHE A 99 -12.89 -21.98 -9.17
CA PHE A 99 -12.75 -20.89 -10.15
C PHE A 99 -11.41 -20.96 -10.90
N SER A 100 -10.32 -21.17 -10.18
CA SER A 100 -8.99 -21.30 -10.75
C SER A 100 -8.89 -22.52 -11.67
N LEU A 101 -9.49 -23.65 -11.26
CA LEU A 101 -9.54 -24.87 -12.05
C LEU A 101 -10.38 -24.69 -13.33
N ALA A 102 -11.52 -24.00 -13.24
CA ALA A 102 -12.36 -23.70 -14.40
C ALA A 102 -11.62 -22.86 -15.45
N ILE A 103 -10.86 -21.84 -15.00
CA ILE A 103 -10.02 -21.03 -15.88
C ILE A 103 -8.90 -21.88 -16.50
N ALA A 104 -8.18 -22.65 -15.71
CA ALA A 104 -7.12 -23.52 -16.19
C ALA A 104 -7.62 -24.53 -17.22
N LEU A 105 -8.77 -25.17 -16.95
CA LEU A 105 -9.41 -26.11 -17.85
C LEU A 105 -9.88 -25.43 -19.14
N GLY A 106 -10.47 -24.24 -19.03
CA GLY A 106 -10.86 -23.43 -20.19
C GLY A 106 -9.68 -23.09 -21.10
N LEU A 107 -8.55 -22.68 -20.51
CA LEU A 107 -7.30 -22.41 -21.24
C LEU A 107 -6.74 -23.69 -21.89
N TYR A 108 -6.75 -24.80 -21.18
CA TYR A 108 -6.30 -26.11 -21.71
C TYR A 108 -7.14 -26.54 -22.92
N ILE A 109 -8.48 -26.45 -22.80
CA ILE A 109 -9.41 -26.78 -23.87
C ILE A 109 -9.20 -25.87 -25.08
N HIS A 110 -9.03 -24.56 -24.84
CA HIS A 110 -8.75 -23.61 -25.91
C HIS A 110 -7.49 -23.97 -26.71
N ARG A 111 -6.42 -24.36 -26.01
CA ARG A 111 -5.15 -24.74 -26.63
C ARG A 111 -5.24 -26.07 -27.38
N LYS A 112 -5.91 -27.07 -26.81
CA LYS A 112 -5.94 -28.44 -27.35
C LYS A 112 -7.01 -28.64 -28.41
N PHE A 113 -8.22 -28.15 -28.15
CA PHE A 113 -9.39 -28.43 -29.02
C PHE A 113 -9.81 -27.24 -29.89
N LYS A 114 -9.25 -26.04 -29.65
CA LYS A 114 -9.58 -24.78 -30.34
C LYS A 114 -11.10 -24.49 -30.42
N SER A 115 -11.92 -25.15 -29.60
CA SER A 115 -13.37 -25.00 -29.57
C SER A 115 -13.80 -23.91 -28.65
N LYS A 116 -14.22 -22.76 -29.18
CA LYS A 116 -14.71 -21.61 -28.40
C LYS A 116 -16.00 -21.97 -27.61
N GLY A 117 -16.89 -22.76 -28.19
CA GLY A 117 -18.16 -23.16 -27.53
C GLY A 117 -17.91 -23.97 -26.27
N LEU A 118 -17.00 -24.95 -26.31
CA LEU A 118 -16.69 -25.79 -25.17
C LEU A 118 -16.01 -25.04 -24.05
N VAL A 119 -15.18 -24.05 -24.39
CA VAL A 119 -14.56 -23.11 -23.41
C VAL A 119 -15.64 -22.31 -22.68
N VAL A 120 -16.60 -21.74 -23.42
CA VAL A 120 -17.72 -20.98 -22.81
C VAL A 120 -18.55 -21.85 -21.88
N VAL A 121 -18.88 -23.08 -22.28
CA VAL A 121 -19.63 -24.01 -21.42
C VAL A 121 -18.90 -24.32 -20.13
N VAL A 122 -17.58 -24.59 -20.20
CA VAL A 122 -16.76 -24.90 -19.00
C VAL A 122 -16.64 -23.67 -18.09
N LEU A 123 -16.46 -22.48 -18.64
CA LEU A 123 -16.40 -21.26 -17.84
C LEU A 123 -17.75 -20.92 -17.20
N LEU A 124 -18.86 -21.11 -17.89
CA LEU A 124 -20.19 -20.90 -17.32
C LEU A 124 -20.52 -21.94 -16.23
N ALA A 125 -20.23 -23.21 -16.45
CA ALA A 125 -20.40 -24.24 -15.44
C ALA A 125 -19.52 -23.95 -14.20
N GLY A 126 -18.26 -23.63 -14.42
CA GLY A 126 -17.33 -23.21 -13.36
C GLY A 126 -17.83 -21.99 -12.59
N TYR A 127 -18.35 -20.98 -13.28
CA TYR A 127 -18.92 -19.80 -12.65
C TYR A 127 -20.12 -20.13 -11.74
N PHE A 128 -21.08 -20.93 -12.20
CA PHE A 128 -22.26 -21.28 -11.38
C PHE A 128 -21.89 -22.13 -10.15
N ILE A 129 -20.95 -23.08 -10.30
CA ILE A 129 -20.47 -23.89 -9.18
C ILE A 129 -19.72 -23.00 -8.17
N THR A 130 -18.80 -22.16 -8.64
CA THR A 130 -18.06 -21.21 -7.81
C THR A 130 -19.03 -20.28 -7.07
N ARG A 131 -20.03 -19.72 -7.76
CA ARG A 131 -21.01 -18.81 -7.17
C ARG A 131 -21.79 -19.45 -6.03
N TYR A 132 -22.15 -20.72 -6.14
CA TYR A 132 -22.86 -21.46 -5.09
C TYR A 132 -22.02 -21.52 -3.80
N PHE A 133 -20.75 -21.98 -3.89
CA PHE A 133 -19.87 -22.04 -2.72
C PHE A 133 -19.47 -20.65 -2.19
N TYR A 134 -19.28 -19.71 -3.09
CA TYR A 134 -18.89 -18.33 -2.75
C TYR A 134 -20.00 -17.62 -1.95
N LEU A 135 -21.26 -17.65 -2.39
CA LEU A 135 -22.36 -16.97 -1.70
C LEU A 135 -22.59 -17.55 -0.30
N ASP A 136 -22.55 -18.87 -0.16
CA ASP A 136 -22.72 -19.52 1.14
C ASP A 136 -21.53 -19.20 2.07
N ALA A 137 -20.30 -19.18 1.55
CA ALA A 137 -19.10 -18.80 2.30
C ALA A 137 -19.16 -17.33 2.74
N SER A 138 -19.42 -16.41 1.83
CA SER A 138 -19.47 -14.97 2.10
C SER A 138 -20.52 -14.65 3.18
N GLN A 139 -21.73 -15.15 3.02
CA GLN A 139 -22.81 -14.97 4.00
C GLN A 139 -22.46 -15.56 5.37
N SER A 140 -21.84 -16.74 5.41
CA SER A 140 -21.43 -17.37 6.67
C SER A 140 -20.34 -16.58 7.40
N ILE A 141 -19.40 -15.99 6.67
CA ILE A 141 -18.31 -15.16 7.23
C ILE A 141 -18.87 -13.83 7.72
N GLU A 142 -19.66 -13.15 6.90
CA GLU A 142 -20.20 -11.82 7.19
C GLU A 142 -21.23 -11.81 8.31
N ALA A 143 -21.94 -12.94 8.52
CA ALA A 143 -22.91 -13.10 9.62
C ALA A 143 -22.26 -13.12 11.02
N ILE A 144 -20.96 -13.41 11.11
CA ILE A 144 -20.23 -13.44 12.37
C ILE A 144 -19.90 -12.01 12.80
N ASN A 145 -20.74 -11.36 13.54
CA ASN A 145 -20.56 -10.01 14.03
C ASN A 145 -20.25 -9.00 12.89
N PRO A 146 -21.23 -8.61 12.09
CA PRO A 146 -21.05 -7.73 10.91
C PRO A 146 -20.38 -6.38 11.24
N ALA A 147 -20.45 -5.94 12.50
CA ALA A 147 -19.85 -4.68 12.94
C ALA A 147 -18.33 -4.77 13.14
N PHE A 148 -17.78 -5.91 13.56
CA PHE A 148 -16.38 -6.03 14.00
C PHE A 148 -15.59 -7.14 13.31
N SER A 149 -16.15 -8.31 13.06
CA SER A 149 -15.42 -9.53 12.67
C SER A 149 -15.98 -10.25 11.43
N GLY A 150 -16.81 -9.59 10.62
CA GLY A 150 -17.40 -10.17 9.41
C GLY A 150 -16.43 -10.30 8.23
N TYR A 151 -15.16 -10.67 8.48
CA TYR A 151 -14.14 -10.92 7.46
C TYR A 151 -13.10 -11.94 7.97
N LEU A 152 -12.31 -12.52 7.07
CA LEU A 152 -11.39 -13.62 7.41
C LEU A 152 -10.20 -13.20 8.29
N GLY A 153 -9.80 -11.93 8.23
CA GLY A 153 -8.54 -11.48 8.81
C GLY A 153 -7.34 -11.78 7.92
N GLY A 154 -6.16 -11.94 8.52
CA GLY A 154 -4.90 -12.15 7.82
C GLY A 154 -4.13 -13.39 8.34
N LEU A 155 -2.85 -13.46 7.97
CA LEU A 155 -1.96 -14.58 8.28
C LEU A 155 -1.07 -14.34 9.51
N GLU A 156 -1.22 -13.22 10.23
CA GLU A 156 -0.42 -12.86 11.42
C GLU A 156 1.10 -12.75 11.14
N LEU A 157 1.47 -12.45 9.90
CA LEU A 157 2.87 -12.33 9.49
C LEU A 157 3.38 -10.89 9.66
N PRO A 158 4.71 -10.69 9.76
CA PRO A 158 5.29 -9.35 9.90
C PRO A 158 4.83 -8.39 8.80
N VAL A 159 4.48 -7.14 9.17
CA VAL A 159 3.94 -6.15 8.25
C VAL A 159 4.89 -5.79 7.09
N ILE A 160 6.20 -5.93 7.30
CA ILE A 160 7.19 -5.71 6.22
C ILE A 160 6.99 -6.72 5.08
N LEU A 161 6.56 -7.95 5.38
CA LEU A 161 6.26 -8.96 4.36
C LEU A 161 5.05 -8.55 3.51
N SER A 162 4.07 -7.85 4.10
CA SER A 162 2.92 -7.35 3.36
C SER A 162 3.29 -6.35 2.27
N TRP A 163 4.38 -5.59 2.43
CA TRP A 163 4.86 -4.66 1.40
C TRP A 163 5.37 -5.40 0.17
N ILE A 164 6.09 -6.50 0.38
CA ILE A 164 6.58 -7.36 -0.72
C ILE A 164 5.40 -8.01 -1.44
N VAL A 165 4.46 -8.59 -0.70
CA VAL A 165 3.26 -9.22 -1.26
C VAL A 165 2.38 -8.18 -1.98
N GLY A 166 2.19 -6.99 -1.39
CA GLY A 166 1.47 -5.88 -2.02
C GLY A 166 2.11 -5.43 -3.32
N GLY A 167 3.45 -5.37 -3.36
CA GLY A 167 4.20 -5.10 -4.58
C GLY A 167 3.94 -6.13 -5.68
N PHE A 168 3.93 -7.43 -5.35
CA PHE A 168 3.60 -8.50 -6.31
C PHE A 168 2.13 -8.47 -6.75
N LEU A 169 1.19 -8.19 -5.85
CA LEU A 169 -0.22 -8.04 -6.21
C LEU A 169 -0.42 -6.86 -7.17
N ALA A 170 0.20 -5.72 -6.87
CA ALA A 170 0.16 -4.55 -7.75
C ALA A 170 0.83 -4.82 -9.10
N ALA A 171 1.97 -5.53 -9.12
CA ALA A 171 2.65 -5.92 -10.35
C ALA A 171 1.82 -6.89 -11.20
N GLY A 172 1.14 -7.86 -10.57
CA GLY A 172 0.21 -8.76 -11.26
C GLY A 172 -0.98 -8.03 -11.88
N ALA A 173 -1.59 -7.11 -11.13
CA ALA A 173 -2.64 -6.24 -11.65
C ALA A 173 -2.14 -5.36 -12.80
N ALA A 174 -0.96 -4.74 -12.65
CA ALA A 174 -0.35 -3.93 -13.69
C ALA A 174 -0.07 -4.73 -14.97
N TRP A 175 0.35 -5.99 -14.84
CA TRP A 175 0.57 -6.88 -15.99
C TRP A 175 -0.73 -7.21 -16.73
N LEU A 176 -1.83 -7.47 -15.99
CA LEU A 176 -3.15 -7.69 -16.58
C LEU A 176 -3.66 -6.42 -17.29
N ILE A 177 -3.57 -5.29 -16.62
CA ILE A 177 -3.94 -3.97 -17.17
C ILE A 177 -3.13 -3.66 -18.43
N GLY A 178 -1.82 -3.89 -18.37
CA GLY A 178 -0.93 -3.68 -19.49
C GLY A 178 -1.32 -4.52 -20.71
N LYS A 179 -1.64 -5.81 -20.54
CA LYS A 179 -2.10 -6.66 -21.64
C LYS A 179 -3.36 -6.17 -22.33
N ILE A 180 -4.25 -5.51 -21.59
CA ILE A 180 -5.53 -5.03 -22.13
C ILE A 180 -5.38 -3.64 -22.74
N SER A 181 -4.56 -2.77 -22.16
CA SER A 181 -4.57 -1.34 -22.42
C SER A 181 -3.33 -0.79 -23.14
N LEU A 182 -2.20 -1.51 -23.20
CA LEU A 182 -0.97 -0.99 -23.85
C LEU A 182 -1.07 -0.74 -25.35
N GLY A 183 -2.06 -1.32 -26.03
CA GLY A 183 -2.35 -1.02 -27.44
C GLY A 183 -3.19 0.23 -27.69
N LEU A 184 -3.61 0.92 -26.62
CA LEU A 184 -4.46 2.12 -26.71
C LEU A 184 -3.61 3.38 -26.87
N ARG A 185 -4.16 4.40 -27.56
CA ARG A 185 -3.56 5.73 -27.59
C ARG A 185 -3.54 6.32 -26.16
N THR A 186 -2.59 7.21 -25.90
CA THR A 186 -2.31 7.75 -24.55
C THR A 186 -3.55 8.24 -23.80
N ASP A 187 -4.46 8.94 -24.47
CA ASP A 187 -5.69 9.45 -23.85
C ASP A 187 -6.65 8.33 -23.44
N TYR A 188 -6.80 7.32 -24.29
CA TYR A 188 -7.63 6.13 -23.99
C TYR A 188 -6.98 5.26 -22.93
N LEU A 189 -5.64 5.21 -22.86
CA LEU A 189 -4.90 4.51 -21.82
C LEU A 189 -5.21 5.15 -20.45
N ALA A 190 -5.21 6.47 -20.36
CA ALA A 190 -5.55 7.18 -19.12
C ALA A 190 -6.96 6.85 -18.63
N ILE A 191 -7.95 6.89 -19.52
CA ILE A 191 -9.36 6.59 -19.18
C ILE A 191 -9.50 5.10 -18.80
N ALA A 192 -8.88 4.21 -19.55
CA ALA A 192 -8.93 2.76 -19.28
C ALA A 192 -8.31 2.42 -17.92
N THR A 193 -7.13 2.99 -17.60
CA THR A 193 -6.47 2.76 -16.30
C THR A 193 -7.25 3.34 -15.14
N LEU A 194 -7.90 4.50 -15.31
CA LEU A 194 -8.82 5.05 -14.32
C LEU A 194 -10.00 4.10 -14.07
N GLY A 195 -10.68 3.68 -15.15
CA GLY A 195 -11.82 2.78 -15.04
C GLY A 195 -11.47 1.44 -14.37
N ILE A 196 -10.33 0.85 -14.72
CA ILE A 196 -9.88 -0.41 -14.09
C ILE A 196 -9.53 -0.18 -12.62
N SER A 197 -8.92 0.96 -12.28
CA SER A 197 -8.64 1.32 -10.90
C SER A 197 -9.91 1.41 -10.05
N GLU A 198 -10.96 2.06 -10.58
CA GLU A 198 -12.26 2.14 -9.93
C GLU A 198 -12.91 0.75 -9.76
N ILE A 199 -12.75 -0.15 -10.73
CA ILE A 199 -13.21 -1.54 -10.61
C ILE A 199 -12.48 -2.25 -9.46
N ILE A 200 -11.16 -2.13 -9.35
CA ILE A 200 -10.38 -2.73 -8.25
C ILE A 200 -10.88 -2.18 -6.90
N ILE A 201 -11.04 -0.87 -6.79
CA ILE A 201 -11.53 -0.23 -5.56
C ILE A 201 -12.96 -0.68 -5.25
N ALA A 202 -13.83 -0.78 -6.25
CA ALA A 202 -15.20 -1.24 -6.09
C ALA A 202 -15.24 -2.70 -5.60
N ILE A 203 -14.40 -3.58 -6.12
CA ILE A 203 -14.29 -4.97 -5.65
C ILE A 203 -13.89 -4.98 -4.17
N ILE A 204 -12.82 -4.28 -3.79
CA ILE A 204 -12.34 -4.24 -2.39
C ILE A 204 -13.41 -3.68 -1.45
N LYS A 205 -14.17 -2.66 -1.90
CA LYS A 205 -15.24 -2.04 -1.10
C LYS A 205 -16.50 -2.90 -0.94
N ASN A 206 -16.78 -3.76 -1.91
CA ASN A 206 -18.00 -4.58 -1.88
C ASN A 206 -17.77 -6.00 -1.33
N GLU A 207 -16.52 -6.42 -1.15
CA GLU A 207 -16.16 -7.74 -0.64
C GLU A 207 -15.85 -7.66 0.86
N ASP A 208 -16.90 -7.59 1.70
CA ASP A 208 -16.77 -7.45 3.14
C ASP A 208 -15.99 -8.61 3.77
N TRP A 209 -16.17 -9.85 3.30
CA TRP A 209 -15.47 -11.04 3.79
C TRP A 209 -13.94 -10.97 3.64
N LEU A 210 -13.45 -10.16 2.69
CA LEU A 210 -12.03 -10.05 2.36
C LEU A 210 -11.31 -9.03 3.26
N SER A 211 -11.87 -7.82 3.37
CA SER A 211 -11.21 -6.69 4.04
C SER A 211 -12.18 -5.74 4.77
N ARG A 212 -13.33 -6.22 5.21
CA ARG A 212 -14.42 -5.43 5.79
C ARG A 212 -15.06 -4.41 4.83
N GLY A 213 -14.81 -4.52 3.53
CA GLY A 213 -15.38 -3.63 2.52
C GLY A 213 -15.10 -2.15 2.76
N VAL A 214 -16.14 -1.34 2.94
CA VAL A 214 -16.03 0.11 3.22
C VAL A 214 -15.68 0.45 4.67
N LYS A 215 -15.71 -0.52 5.57
CA LYS A 215 -15.44 -0.29 7.00
C LYS A 215 -13.93 -0.25 7.26
N ASN A 216 -13.50 0.55 8.24
CA ASN A 216 -12.08 0.62 8.62
C ASN A 216 -11.61 -0.67 9.27
N VAL A 217 -10.47 -1.19 8.84
CA VAL A 217 -9.75 -2.25 9.53
C VAL A 217 -8.84 -1.62 10.57
N THR A 218 -9.03 -1.99 11.83
CA THR A 218 -8.23 -1.52 12.97
C THR A 218 -7.32 -2.63 13.50
N GLY A 219 -6.26 -2.26 14.23
CA GLY A 219 -5.37 -3.22 14.88
C GLY A 219 -4.46 -3.97 13.90
N ILE A 220 -4.04 -3.33 12.81
CA ILE A 220 -2.95 -3.83 11.97
C ILE A 220 -1.63 -3.60 12.73
N PRO A 221 -0.75 -4.62 12.84
CA PRO A 221 0.54 -4.49 13.51
C PRO A 221 1.38 -3.36 12.90
N ARG A 222 2.14 -2.65 13.73
CA ARG A 222 2.99 -1.55 13.29
C ARG A 222 4.44 -2.04 13.13
N PRO A 223 5.21 -1.54 12.14
CA PRO A 223 6.63 -1.86 11.98
C PRO A 223 7.54 -1.04 12.93
N VAL A 224 6.96 -0.23 13.80
CA VAL A 224 7.64 0.63 14.76
C VAL A 224 7.11 0.36 16.17
N PRO A 225 7.87 0.69 17.23
CA PRO A 225 7.42 0.51 18.61
C PRO A 225 6.10 1.22 18.90
N TYR A 226 5.30 0.67 19.82
CA TYR A 226 4.10 1.35 20.28
C TYR A 226 4.46 2.42 21.33
N GLU A 227 3.67 3.47 21.38
CA GLU A 227 3.84 4.57 22.34
C GLU A 227 3.81 4.06 23.80
N ILE A 228 2.95 3.07 24.08
CA ILE A 228 2.80 2.45 25.41
C ILE A 228 4.07 1.70 25.81
N ASP A 229 4.67 0.94 24.89
CA ASP A 229 5.89 0.18 25.15
C ASP A 229 7.06 1.11 25.47
N LEU A 230 7.15 2.26 24.78
CA LEU A 230 8.16 3.28 25.03
C LEU A 230 7.97 3.93 26.41
N GLN A 231 6.73 4.23 26.78
CA GLN A 231 6.42 4.84 28.09
C GLN A 231 6.72 3.89 29.26
N GLN A 232 6.77 2.57 29.03
CA GLN A 232 7.13 1.57 30.02
C GLN A 232 8.63 1.24 30.04
N ALA A 233 9.38 1.64 28.99
CA ALA A 233 10.80 1.34 28.87
C ALA A 233 11.67 2.27 29.74
N ASP A 234 12.49 1.69 30.63
CA ASP A 234 13.34 2.44 31.57
C ASP A 234 14.30 3.39 30.85
N TRP A 235 14.94 2.95 29.75
CA TRP A 235 15.86 3.76 28.95
C TRP A 235 15.18 5.01 28.37
N PHE A 236 13.93 4.90 27.97
CA PHE A 236 13.19 6.02 27.39
C PHE A 236 12.75 7.00 28.48
N ASN A 237 12.29 6.49 29.62
CA ASN A 237 11.94 7.28 30.80
C ASN A 237 13.14 8.08 31.31
N GLU A 238 14.33 7.45 31.38
CA GLU A 238 15.56 8.12 31.78
C GLU A 238 16.00 9.20 30.77
N LEU A 239 15.86 8.94 29.47
CA LEU A 239 16.17 9.90 28.42
C LEU A 239 15.25 11.13 28.48
N VAL A 240 13.94 10.93 28.64
CA VAL A 240 12.97 12.03 28.73
C VAL A 240 13.15 12.81 30.02
N SER A 241 13.35 12.15 31.16
CA SER A 241 13.59 12.82 32.45
C SER A 241 14.85 13.69 32.43
N LYS A 242 15.94 13.21 31.80
CA LYS A 242 17.17 14.01 31.63
C LYS A 242 16.94 15.19 30.69
N PHE A 243 16.20 15.00 29.60
CA PHE A 243 15.95 16.07 28.62
C PHE A 243 15.10 17.20 29.21
N TYR A 244 14.09 16.85 30.03
CA TYR A 244 13.19 17.81 30.65
C TYR A 244 13.56 18.16 32.10
N ALA A 245 14.73 17.74 32.62
CA ALA A 245 15.14 18.00 34.01
C ALA A 245 15.02 19.46 34.38
N GLY A 246 15.58 20.37 33.55
CA GLY A 246 15.51 21.81 33.81
C GLY A 246 14.07 22.38 33.83
N SER A 247 13.15 21.81 33.12
CA SER A 247 11.72 22.21 33.16
C SER A 247 11.00 21.63 34.37
N LEU A 248 11.35 20.41 34.77
CA LEU A 248 10.79 19.75 35.94
C LEU A 248 11.24 20.41 37.25
N ASP A 249 12.48 20.83 37.34
CA ASP A 249 13.06 21.52 38.53
C ASP A 249 12.38 22.85 38.81
N LEU A 250 11.74 23.47 37.82
CA LEU A 250 10.97 24.71 37.98
C LEU A 250 9.57 24.50 38.53
N LEU A 251 9.10 23.27 38.61
CA LEU A 251 7.74 22.93 39.07
C LEU A 251 7.75 22.49 40.55
N PRO A 252 6.65 22.72 41.28
CA PRO A 252 6.46 22.15 42.61
C PRO A 252 6.55 20.63 42.58
N VAL A 253 7.12 20.03 43.63
CA VAL A 253 7.29 18.56 43.73
C VAL A 253 5.99 17.78 43.51
N SER A 254 4.85 18.35 43.95
CA SER A 254 3.52 17.77 43.75
C SER A 254 3.09 17.69 42.28
N GLU A 255 3.61 18.53 41.41
CA GLU A 255 3.25 18.63 39.99
C GLU A 255 4.27 17.94 39.07
N GLN A 256 5.49 17.69 39.54
CA GLN A 256 6.56 17.09 38.74
C GLN A 256 6.17 15.72 38.18
N ALA A 257 5.50 14.88 38.94
CA ALA A 257 5.08 13.55 38.54
C ALA A 257 4.02 13.59 37.40
N ILE A 258 3.12 14.57 37.45
CA ILE A 258 2.08 14.76 36.41
C ILE A 258 2.73 15.30 35.16
N ALA A 259 3.56 16.35 35.29
CA ALA A 259 4.29 16.94 34.17
C ALA A 259 5.22 15.93 33.47
N LEU A 260 5.92 15.08 34.22
CA LEU A 260 6.75 14.02 33.64
C LEU A 260 5.93 13.04 32.81
N ARG A 261 4.74 12.68 33.27
CA ARG A 261 3.83 11.79 32.54
C ARG A 261 3.36 12.41 31.22
N ASP A 262 3.05 13.71 31.23
CA ASP A 262 2.65 14.44 30.03
C ASP A 262 3.84 14.55 29.05
N TYR A 263 5.03 14.88 29.54
CA TYR A 263 6.25 14.90 28.71
C TYR A 263 6.59 13.52 28.12
N LEU A 264 6.40 12.43 28.88
CA LEU A 264 6.58 11.07 28.38
C LEU A 264 5.57 10.71 27.28
N SER A 265 4.32 11.12 27.44
CA SER A 265 3.28 10.92 26.43
C SER A 265 3.65 11.66 25.12
N ASP A 266 3.95 12.94 25.20
CA ASP A 266 4.29 13.74 24.04
C ASP A 266 5.59 13.27 23.36
N ALA A 267 6.62 12.97 24.15
CA ALA A 267 7.88 12.46 23.64
C ALA A 267 7.73 11.11 22.94
N SER A 268 6.89 10.20 23.47
CA SER A 268 6.63 8.90 22.84
C SER A 268 5.95 9.05 21.49
N ILE A 269 4.97 9.96 21.36
CA ILE A 269 4.29 10.26 20.08
C ILE A 269 5.29 10.82 19.07
N VAL A 270 6.14 11.76 19.47
CA VAL A 270 7.16 12.37 18.60
C VAL A 270 8.17 11.31 18.16
N PHE A 271 8.65 10.47 19.08
CA PHE A 271 9.62 9.41 18.79
C PHE A 271 9.08 8.38 17.80
N VAL A 272 7.85 7.90 17.99
CA VAL A 272 7.20 6.96 17.06
C VAL A 272 7.08 7.57 15.66
N LYS A 273 6.66 8.84 15.55
CA LYS A 273 6.58 9.54 14.27
C LYS A 273 7.95 9.72 13.62
N LEU A 274 8.99 9.92 14.40
CA LEU A 274 10.38 9.98 13.91
C LEU A 274 10.82 8.61 13.36
N CYS A 275 10.50 7.53 14.06
CA CYS A 275 10.75 6.17 13.57
C CYS A 275 10.06 5.90 12.21
N TYR A 276 8.81 6.34 12.06
CA TYR A 276 8.12 6.28 10.76
C TYR A 276 8.81 7.14 9.70
N SER A 277 9.25 8.36 10.04
CA SER A 277 10.00 9.22 9.11
C SER A 277 11.28 8.54 8.64
N GLY A 278 12.03 7.92 9.54
CA GLY A 278 13.24 7.16 9.22
C GLY A 278 12.95 5.96 8.31
N LEU A 279 11.90 5.22 8.61
CA LEU A 279 11.47 4.07 7.83
C LEU A 279 11.06 4.46 6.40
N PHE A 280 10.19 5.48 6.26
CA PHE A 280 9.76 5.95 4.93
C PHE A 280 10.89 6.57 4.14
N LEU A 281 11.82 7.27 4.80
CA LEU A 281 13.03 7.79 4.15
C LEU A 281 13.92 6.65 3.65
N ALA A 282 14.12 5.60 4.45
CA ALA A 282 14.89 4.43 4.04
C ALA A 282 14.26 3.72 2.82
N VAL A 283 12.93 3.55 2.82
CA VAL A 283 12.20 3.00 1.67
C VAL A 283 12.31 3.89 0.45
N LEU A 284 12.17 5.21 0.60
CA LEU A 284 12.32 6.17 -0.51
C LEU A 284 13.73 6.09 -1.11
N LEU A 285 14.77 6.07 -0.28
CA LEU A 285 16.16 5.95 -0.75
C LEU A 285 16.39 4.62 -1.47
N LEU A 286 15.86 3.51 -0.94
CA LEU A 286 15.92 2.21 -1.61
C LEU A 286 15.27 2.26 -3.00
N ILE A 287 14.07 2.84 -3.11
CA ILE A 287 13.37 2.98 -4.40
C ILE A 287 14.16 3.85 -5.37
N ILE A 288 14.73 4.98 -4.91
CA ILE A 288 15.57 5.84 -5.74
C ILE A 288 16.79 5.10 -6.27
N ILE A 289 17.46 4.31 -5.43
CA ILE A 289 18.62 3.50 -5.83
C ILE A 289 18.20 2.45 -6.87
N LEU A 290 17.14 1.68 -6.60
CA LEU A 290 16.64 0.65 -7.53
C LEU A 290 16.19 1.26 -8.86
N ALA A 291 15.46 2.39 -8.82
CA ALA A 291 15.04 3.11 -10.02
C ALA A 291 16.25 3.61 -10.81
N SER A 292 17.26 4.17 -10.15
CA SER A 292 18.49 4.63 -10.79
C SER A 292 19.23 3.49 -11.47
N LEU A 293 19.38 2.34 -10.81
CA LEU A 293 20.00 1.14 -11.37
C LEU A 293 19.21 0.63 -12.59
N ALA A 294 17.89 0.54 -12.49
CA ALA A 294 17.02 0.09 -13.58
C ALA A 294 17.08 1.04 -14.79
N LEU A 295 16.97 2.34 -14.55
CA LEU A 295 16.95 3.35 -15.63
C LEU A 295 18.30 3.55 -16.32
N ASN A 296 19.41 3.26 -15.66
CA ASN A 296 20.76 3.29 -16.25
C ASN A 296 21.12 1.97 -16.96
N SER A 297 20.33 0.92 -16.81
CA SER A 297 20.53 -0.38 -17.46
C SER A 297 20.08 -0.38 -18.94
N PRO A 298 20.36 -1.46 -19.71
CA PRO A 298 19.82 -1.65 -21.06
C PRO A 298 18.30 -1.52 -21.13
N TRP A 299 17.59 -2.01 -20.11
CA TRP A 299 16.15 -1.89 -19.97
C TRP A 299 15.68 -0.41 -19.95
N GLY A 300 16.33 0.44 -19.19
CA GLY A 300 15.98 1.86 -19.14
C GLY A 300 16.24 2.60 -20.46
N ARG A 301 17.23 2.18 -21.23
CA ARG A 301 17.46 2.71 -22.59
C ARG A 301 16.34 2.28 -23.55
N MET A 302 15.94 1.01 -23.50
CA MET A 302 14.82 0.48 -24.28
C MET A 302 13.51 1.21 -23.97
N VAL A 303 13.17 1.39 -22.70
CA VAL A 303 11.94 2.08 -22.27
C VAL A 303 11.90 3.53 -22.79
N ARG A 304 13.01 4.27 -22.74
CA ARG A 304 13.10 5.62 -23.30
C ARG A 304 12.97 5.64 -24.82
N ALA A 305 13.56 4.67 -25.52
CA ALA A 305 13.44 4.57 -26.98
C ALA A 305 11.97 4.32 -27.38
N ILE A 306 11.26 3.44 -26.67
CA ILE A 306 9.83 3.19 -26.90
C ILE A 306 9.01 4.46 -26.68
N ARG A 307 9.28 5.20 -25.60
CA ARG A 307 8.62 6.49 -25.32
C ARG A 307 8.81 7.50 -26.46
N ASP A 308 10.03 7.60 -26.96
CA ASP A 308 10.36 8.61 -27.97
C ASP A 308 9.78 8.23 -29.36
N ASN A 309 9.85 6.96 -29.76
CA ASN A 309 9.20 6.44 -30.96
C ASN A 309 9.08 4.90 -30.94
N GLU A 310 7.86 4.42 -30.64
CA GLU A 310 7.57 2.98 -30.53
C GLU A 310 7.82 2.21 -31.85
N VAL A 311 7.46 2.83 -33.01
CA VAL A 311 7.63 2.19 -34.31
C VAL A 311 9.11 2.04 -34.65
N ALA A 312 9.92 3.07 -34.38
CA ALA A 312 11.36 3.00 -34.61
C ALA A 312 12.02 2.03 -33.62
N ALA A 313 11.61 2.00 -32.36
CA ALA A 313 12.14 1.06 -31.37
C ALA A 313 11.84 -0.39 -31.74
N SER A 314 10.62 -0.70 -32.21
CA SER A 314 10.26 -2.05 -32.67
C SER A 314 10.97 -2.49 -33.92
N ALA A 315 11.41 -1.56 -34.80
CA ALA A 315 12.18 -1.86 -35.98
C ALA A 315 13.66 -2.18 -35.68
N MET A 316 14.16 -1.79 -34.52
CA MET A 316 15.53 -2.03 -34.07
C MET A 316 15.69 -3.33 -33.25
N GLY A 317 14.61 -4.04 -32.94
CA GLY A 317 14.59 -5.33 -32.26
C GLY A 317 14.00 -5.26 -30.87
#